data_460d0f010bef2106b403ff06cc717dbc
#
_entry.id   460d0f010bef2106b403ff06cc717dbc
#
_cell.length_a   1.000
_cell.length_b   1.000
_cell.length_c   1.000
_cell.angle_alpha   90.00
_cell.angle_beta   90.00
_cell.angle_gamma   90.00
#
_symmetry.space_group_name_H-M   'P 1'
#
loop_
_entity.id
_entity.type
_entity.pdbx_description
1 polymer ?
#
loop_
_entity_poly.entity_id
_entity_poly.type
_entity_poly.pdbx_seq_one_letter_code
_entity_poly.pdbx_strand_id
1 'polypeptide(L)'
;MTPTENQPPSYEANIARTLLVLDNFEWIKQQAATIGVHIIPLKGIDLLQSIYAERLDRPVRDIDMLCRSEEDCRRLVERLCQEDYRLAFQFSLRPEAMAAKHKVTLLSCTPNKVNIDIHIVPVTKKFFSQTIGSFNEDAIQRCVEDRMEATDRWLFLAQHAAFHAFSDGKWLRDLQLLLDSFTQEQRSVLCEKANTYNFRRVTLAAISSLVSHGEARLQQLLSAFDLSRSEKRFLRFMGSFRHPFDRRRPLDRLITSYWEFAFIDRRRDRFRMWLQLMFPSPGVLTNIYRIRTPLARLFYYPLNFIVSGFTSVLFGITYFLKS
;
A
#
# COMPACT_ATOMS: atom_id res chain seq x y z
N MET A 1 24.78 -19.00 -23.31
CA MET A 1 25.00 -18.05 -22.21
C MET A 1 23.64 -17.60 -21.74
N THR A 2 23.16 -18.10 -20.60
CA THR A 2 21.94 -17.62 -19.94
C THR A 2 22.22 -16.28 -19.30
N PRO A 3 21.37 -15.26 -19.49
CA PRO A 3 21.55 -13.97 -18.82
C PRO A 3 21.51 -14.19 -17.31
N THR A 4 22.48 -13.65 -16.60
CA THR A 4 22.51 -13.64 -15.13
C THR A 4 21.34 -12.78 -14.64
N GLU A 5 20.37 -13.39 -13.98
CA GLU A 5 19.09 -12.80 -13.51
C GLU A 5 19.23 -11.66 -12.47
N ASN A 6 20.42 -11.14 -12.19
CA ASN A 6 20.70 -10.23 -11.07
C ASN A 6 21.30 -8.87 -11.42
N GLN A 7 21.44 -8.50 -12.70
CA GLN A 7 21.84 -7.14 -13.01
C GLN A 7 20.62 -6.20 -13.04
N PRO A 8 20.68 -5.00 -12.43
CA PRO A 8 19.62 -4.02 -12.58
C PRO A 8 19.50 -3.68 -14.08
N PRO A 9 18.24 -3.51 -14.58
CA PRO A 9 18.02 -3.17 -15.99
C PRO A 9 18.74 -1.88 -16.33
N SER A 10 19.22 -1.76 -17.58
CA SER A 10 19.84 -0.54 -18.08
C SER A 10 18.85 0.63 -18.03
N TYR A 11 19.38 1.85 -18.09
CA TYR A 11 18.54 3.06 -18.11
C TYR A 11 17.56 3.04 -19.27
N GLU A 12 18.01 2.65 -20.47
CA GLU A 12 17.19 2.53 -21.67
C GLU A 12 16.09 1.47 -21.51
N ALA A 13 16.42 0.33 -20.91
CA ALA A 13 15.43 -0.72 -20.62
C ALA A 13 14.35 -0.25 -19.63
N ASN A 14 14.72 0.58 -18.66
CA ASN A 14 13.76 1.19 -17.75
C ASN A 14 12.84 2.19 -18.45
N ILE A 15 13.39 3.05 -19.33
CA ILE A 15 12.58 3.98 -20.14
C ILE A 15 11.63 3.22 -21.08
N ALA A 16 12.13 2.23 -21.81
CA ALA A 16 11.32 1.43 -22.72
C ALA A 16 10.15 0.76 -21.97
N ARG A 17 10.43 0.22 -20.78
CA ARG A 17 9.38 -0.34 -19.93
C ARG A 17 8.39 0.68 -19.42
N THR A 18 8.84 1.86 -19.05
CA THR A 18 7.98 2.97 -18.60
C THR A 18 7.06 3.43 -19.72
N LEU A 19 7.57 3.56 -20.95
CA LEU A 19 6.76 3.89 -22.12
C LEU A 19 5.72 2.81 -22.43
N LEU A 20 6.11 1.53 -22.34
CA LEU A 20 5.18 0.40 -22.50
C LEU A 20 4.06 0.45 -21.45
N VAL A 21 4.38 0.78 -20.20
CA VAL A 21 3.40 0.88 -19.11
C VAL A 21 2.42 2.05 -19.38
N LEU A 22 2.91 3.19 -19.83
CA LEU A 22 2.08 4.36 -20.19
C LEU A 22 1.15 4.05 -21.37
N ASP A 23 1.66 3.44 -22.43
CA ASP A 23 0.87 3.03 -23.61
C ASP A 23 -0.24 2.04 -23.21
N ASN A 24 0.10 1.05 -22.40
CA ASN A 24 -0.88 0.10 -21.89
C ASN A 24 -1.95 0.77 -21.02
N PHE A 25 -1.56 1.76 -20.20
CA PHE A 25 -2.52 2.50 -19.37
C PHE A 25 -3.49 3.33 -20.23
N GLU A 26 -3.02 4.01 -21.26
CA GLU A 26 -3.88 4.76 -22.18
C GLU A 26 -4.84 3.84 -22.94
N TRP A 27 -4.36 2.67 -23.38
CA TRP A 27 -5.23 1.65 -23.96
C TRP A 27 -6.31 1.18 -22.97
N ILE A 28 -5.95 0.91 -21.69
CA ILE A 28 -6.93 0.52 -20.65
C ILE A 28 -7.96 1.62 -20.42
N LYS A 29 -7.55 2.91 -20.40
CA LYS A 29 -8.48 4.04 -20.30
C LYS A 29 -9.50 4.04 -21.43
N GLN A 30 -9.05 3.79 -22.66
CA GLN A 30 -9.95 3.67 -23.80
C GLN A 30 -10.93 2.51 -23.61
N GLN A 31 -10.47 1.33 -23.19
CA GLN A 31 -11.36 0.20 -22.90
C GLN A 31 -12.37 0.52 -21.81
N ALA A 32 -11.94 1.17 -20.73
CA ALA A 32 -12.83 1.60 -19.63
C ALA A 32 -13.89 2.61 -20.13
N ALA A 33 -13.50 3.56 -20.97
CA ALA A 33 -14.41 4.55 -21.55
C ALA A 33 -15.49 3.91 -22.44
N THR A 34 -15.18 2.85 -23.21
CA THR A 34 -16.17 2.15 -24.06
C THR A 34 -17.32 1.52 -23.27
N ILE A 35 -17.09 1.25 -21.99
CA ILE A 35 -18.08 0.66 -21.08
C ILE A 35 -18.56 1.63 -20.01
N GLY A 36 -18.21 2.94 -20.13
CA GLY A 36 -18.62 3.99 -19.20
C GLY A 36 -18.05 3.82 -17.79
N VAL A 37 -16.84 3.27 -17.66
CA VAL A 37 -16.12 3.10 -16.37
C VAL A 37 -15.03 4.17 -16.26
N HIS A 38 -15.03 4.90 -15.16
CA HIS A 38 -13.96 5.85 -14.81
C HIS A 38 -12.89 5.16 -13.97
N ILE A 39 -11.63 5.32 -14.35
CA ILE A 39 -10.47 4.80 -13.62
C ILE A 39 -9.57 5.92 -13.16
N ILE A 40 -9.06 5.79 -11.93
CA ILE A 40 -8.15 6.75 -11.32
C ILE A 40 -6.76 6.10 -11.26
N PRO A 41 -5.72 6.66 -11.89
CA PRO A 41 -4.37 6.13 -11.79
C PRO A 41 -3.87 6.20 -10.36
N LEU A 42 -3.13 5.19 -9.94
CA LEU A 42 -2.51 5.12 -8.63
C LEU A 42 -1.01 4.90 -8.73
N LYS A 43 -0.28 5.24 -7.66
CA LYS A 43 1.15 4.93 -7.49
C LYS A 43 2.00 5.33 -8.71
N GLY A 44 2.65 4.33 -9.36
CA GLY A 44 3.60 4.54 -10.44
C GLY A 44 3.03 5.30 -11.63
N ILE A 45 1.84 4.94 -12.09
CA ILE A 45 1.18 5.58 -13.22
C ILE A 45 0.81 7.02 -12.91
N ASP A 46 0.20 7.28 -11.76
CA ASP A 46 -0.16 8.64 -11.34
C ASP A 46 1.07 9.54 -11.22
N LEU A 47 2.15 9.01 -10.64
CA LEU A 47 3.40 9.74 -10.50
C LEU A 47 4.09 10.01 -11.84
N LEU A 48 4.06 9.05 -12.78
CA LEU A 48 4.59 9.26 -14.14
C LEU A 48 3.83 10.33 -14.90
N GLN A 49 2.53 10.46 -14.68
CA GLN A 49 1.69 11.48 -15.33
C GLN A 49 1.73 12.83 -14.59
N SER A 50 2.43 12.93 -13.47
CA SER A 50 2.51 14.16 -12.66
C SER A 50 3.96 14.58 -12.40
N ILE A 51 4.55 14.16 -11.29
CA ILE A 51 5.88 14.64 -10.87
C ILE A 51 7.06 14.08 -11.68
N TYR A 52 6.85 13.03 -12.46
CA TYR A 52 7.85 12.44 -13.36
C TYR A 52 7.53 12.62 -14.84
N ALA A 53 6.53 13.42 -15.20
CA ALA A 53 6.06 13.55 -16.60
C ALA A 53 7.17 13.91 -17.60
N GLU A 54 8.13 14.75 -17.19
CA GLU A 54 9.26 15.18 -18.02
C GLU A 54 10.50 14.28 -17.92
N ARG A 55 10.54 13.38 -16.95
CA ARG A 55 11.77 12.62 -16.61
C ARG A 55 11.76 11.17 -17.07
N LEU A 56 10.63 10.48 -16.96
CA LEU A 56 10.42 9.05 -17.24
C LEU A 56 11.42 8.11 -16.52
N ASP A 57 12.20 8.62 -15.55
CA ASP A 57 13.29 7.91 -14.87
C ASP A 57 12.81 7.08 -13.65
N ARG A 58 11.48 7.06 -13.40
CA ARG A 58 10.88 6.24 -12.36
C ARG A 58 10.51 4.86 -12.89
N PRO A 59 11.16 3.78 -12.42
CA PRO A 59 10.83 2.43 -12.88
C PRO A 59 9.43 2.01 -12.40
N VAL A 60 8.60 1.58 -13.34
CA VAL A 60 7.26 1.03 -13.09
C VAL A 60 7.16 -0.34 -13.71
N ARG A 61 6.55 -1.29 -13.00
CA ARG A 61 6.45 -2.70 -13.44
C ARG A 61 5.04 -3.17 -13.72
N ASP A 62 4.07 -2.53 -13.11
CA ASP A 62 2.64 -2.87 -13.12
C ASP A 62 1.80 -1.59 -13.18
N ILE A 63 0.56 -1.74 -13.53
CA ILE A 63 -0.42 -0.66 -13.55
C ILE A 63 -1.31 -0.82 -12.32
N ASP A 64 -1.20 0.13 -11.41
CA ASP A 64 -2.15 0.27 -10.30
C ASP A 64 -3.21 1.31 -10.67
N MET A 65 -4.48 0.97 -10.55
CA MET A 65 -5.60 1.89 -10.76
C MET A 65 -6.73 1.64 -9.76
N LEU A 66 -7.60 2.63 -9.60
CA LEU A 66 -8.76 2.57 -8.73
C LEU A 66 -10.04 2.69 -9.55
N CYS A 67 -10.99 1.79 -9.32
CA CYS A 67 -12.39 1.93 -9.72
C CYS A 67 -13.18 2.54 -8.57
N ARG A 68 -14.18 3.38 -8.90
CA ARG A 68 -15.02 4.04 -7.88
C ARG A 68 -16.00 3.09 -7.18
N SER A 69 -16.30 1.93 -7.79
CA SER A 69 -17.20 0.94 -7.25
C SER A 69 -16.75 -0.50 -7.55
N GLU A 70 -17.27 -1.47 -6.78
CA GLU A 70 -17.07 -2.90 -7.06
C GLU A 70 -17.67 -3.31 -8.42
N GLU A 71 -18.78 -2.69 -8.81
CA GLU A 71 -19.44 -2.95 -10.08
C GLU A 71 -18.59 -2.46 -11.25
N ASP A 72 -18.03 -1.26 -11.18
CA ASP A 72 -17.10 -0.75 -12.19
C ASP A 72 -15.87 -1.63 -12.31
N CYS A 73 -15.32 -2.08 -11.17
CA CYS A 73 -14.20 -3.01 -11.16
C CYS A 73 -14.57 -4.33 -11.87
N ARG A 74 -15.74 -4.89 -11.62
CA ARG A 74 -16.22 -6.13 -12.25
C ARG A 74 -16.38 -5.97 -13.76
N ARG A 75 -17.06 -4.93 -14.20
CA ARG A 75 -17.27 -4.60 -15.63
C ARG A 75 -15.94 -4.42 -16.36
N LEU A 76 -14.99 -3.70 -15.75
CA LEU A 76 -13.67 -3.48 -16.32
C LEU A 76 -12.88 -4.80 -16.42
N VAL A 77 -12.91 -5.64 -15.38
CA VAL A 77 -12.25 -6.95 -15.40
C VAL A 77 -12.82 -7.84 -16.49
N GLU A 78 -14.15 -7.91 -16.63
CA GLU A 78 -14.82 -8.67 -17.68
C GLU A 78 -14.38 -8.20 -19.07
N ARG A 79 -14.35 -6.87 -19.29
CA ARG A 79 -13.88 -6.28 -20.56
C ARG A 79 -12.42 -6.63 -20.85
N LEU A 80 -11.52 -6.48 -19.88
CA LEU A 80 -10.09 -6.76 -20.07
C LEU A 80 -9.79 -8.27 -20.25
N CYS A 81 -10.59 -9.15 -19.64
CA CYS A 81 -10.47 -10.61 -19.83
C CYS A 81 -10.96 -11.09 -21.20
N GLN A 82 -11.72 -10.29 -21.95
CA GLN A 82 -12.04 -10.55 -23.36
C GLN A 82 -10.87 -10.27 -24.31
N GLU A 83 -9.89 -9.53 -23.81
CA GLU A 83 -8.63 -9.21 -24.49
C GLU A 83 -7.50 -10.14 -23.99
N ASP A 84 -6.29 -9.65 -23.86
CA ASP A 84 -5.11 -10.47 -23.49
C ASP A 84 -4.83 -10.49 -21.96
N TYR A 85 -5.87 -10.49 -21.13
CA TYR A 85 -5.72 -10.54 -19.68
C TYR A 85 -6.45 -11.74 -19.07
N ARG A 86 -5.93 -12.23 -17.95
CA ARG A 86 -6.59 -13.26 -17.13
C ARG A 86 -6.50 -12.93 -15.65
N LEU A 87 -7.47 -13.36 -14.88
CA LEU A 87 -7.44 -13.25 -13.42
C LEU A 87 -6.25 -14.01 -12.83
N ALA A 88 -5.47 -13.36 -11.96
CA ALA A 88 -4.43 -14.04 -11.19
C ALA A 88 -5.01 -15.15 -10.30
N PHE A 89 -6.26 -14.95 -9.82
CA PHE A 89 -7.00 -15.92 -9.02
C PHE A 89 -8.47 -15.94 -9.47
N GLN A 90 -8.98 -17.08 -9.88
CA GLN A 90 -10.35 -17.24 -10.39
C GLN A 90 -11.45 -16.77 -9.43
N PHE A 91 -11.20 -16.80 -8.12
CA PHE A 91 -12.17 -16.36 -7.10
C PHE A 91 -12.06 -14.86 -6.74
N SER A 92 -11.22 -14.09 -7.43
CA SER A 92 -10.98 -12.67 -7.08
C SER A 92 -12.22 -11.78 -7.23
N LEU A 93 -13.16 -12.15 -8.10
CA LEU A 93 -14.43 -11.42 -8.31
C LEU A 93 -15.56 -11.84 -7.37
N ARG A 94 -15.34 -12.79 -6.48
CA ARG A 94 -16.35 -13.12 -5.47
C ARG A 94 -16.46 -11.98 -4.45
N PRO A 95 -17.69 -11.58 -4.05
CA PRO A 95 -17.88 -10.47 -3.11
C PRO A 95 -17.03 -10.60 -1.84
N GLU A 96 -16.93 -11.80 -1.26
CA GLU A 96 -16.14 -12.04 -0.05
C GLU A 96 -14.64 -11.85 -0.28
N ALA A 97 -14.14 -12.21 -1.47
CA ALA A 97 -12.74 -12.03 -1.82
C ALA A 97 -12.41 -10.58 -2.14
N MET A 98 -13.31 -9.87 -2.81
CA MET A 98 -13.20 -8.43 -3.08
C MET A 98 -13.23 -7.65 -1.77
N ALA A 99 -14.19 -7.93 -0.89
CA ALA A 99 -14.29 -7.32 0.43
C ALA A 99 -13.06 -7.60 1.33
N ALA A 100 -12.40 -8.75 1.15
CA ALA A 100 -11.21 -9.10 1.93
C ALA A 100 -9.91 -8.49 1.38
N LYS A 101 -9.77 -8.40 0.06
CA LYS A 101 -8.52 -7.97 -0.59
C LYS A 101 -8.57 -6.52 -1.09
N HIS A 102 -9.75 -5.98 -1.33
CA HIS A 102 -9.99 -4.65 -1.89
C HIS A 102 -9.25 -4.37 -3.21
N LYS A 103 -8.79 -5.40 -3.88
CA LYS A 103 -8.17 -5.32 -5.20
C LYS A 103 -8.29 -6.61 -5.99
N VAL A 104 -8.29 -6.48 -7.32
CA VAL A 104 -8.24 -7.58 -8.29
C VAL A 104 -6.96 -7.45 -9.09
N THR A 105 -6.19 -8.53 -9.22
CA THR A 105 -4.98 -8.59 -10.04
C THR A 105 -5.26 -9.31 -11.34
N LEU A 106 -4.94 -8.69 -12.46
CA LEU A 106 -4.94 -9.26 -13.79
C LEU A 106 -3.51 -9.51 -14.25
N LEU A 107 -3.27 -10.70 -14.79
CA LEU A 107 -2.02 -11.08 -15.41
C LEU A 107 -2.14 -10.91 -16.92
N SER A 108 -1.11 -10.32 -17.50
CA SER A 108 -0.96 -10.25 -18.95
C SER A 108 -0.78 -11.65 -19.55
N CYS A 109 -1.41 -11.90 -20.67
CA CYS A 109 -1.23 -13.13 -21.48
C CYS A 109 -0.22 -12.96 -22.61
N THR A 110 0.26 -11.72 -22.86
CA THR A 110 1.17 -11.37 -23.95
C THR A 110 2.38 -10.57 -23.43
N PRO A 111 3.55 -10.67 -24.09
CA PRO A 111 4.77 -9.98 -23.63
C PRO A 111 4.72 -8.46 -23.70
N ASN A 112 3.89 -7.90 -24.58
CA ASN A 112 3.73 -6.46 -24.80
C ASN A 112 2.66 -5.83 -23.89
N LYS A 113 2.10 -6.57 -22.96
CA LYS A 113 1.18 -6.07 -21.94
C LYS A 113 1.74 -6.26 -20.55
N VAL A 114 1.35 -5.41 -19.63
CA VAL A 114 1.82 -5.43 -18.23
C VAL A 114 0.70 -5.86 -17.29
N ASN A 115 1.07 -6.42 -16.15
CA ASN A 115 0.11 -6.82 -15.13
C ASN A 115 -0.62 -5.60 -14.55
N ILE A 116 -1.86 -5.80 -14.12
CA ILE A 116 -2.74 -4.74 -13.62
C ILE A 116 -3.22 -5.10 -12.22
N ASP A 117 -3.15 -4.14 -11.30
CA ASP A 117 -3.79 -4.18 -9.99
C ASP A 117 -4.95 -3.17 -9.96
N ILE A 118 -6.18 -3.65 -9.99
CA ILE A 118 -7.39 -2.83 -9.91
C ILE A 118 -7.82 -2.76 -8.45
N HIS A 119 -7.71 -1.57 -7.86
CA HIS A 119 -8.13 -1.30 -6.49
C HIS A 119 -9.60 -0.87 -6.46
N ILE A 120 -10.32 -1.22 -5.40
CA ILE A 120 -11.68 -0.79 -5.11
C ILE A 120 -11.68 0.31 -4.04
N VAL A 121 -10.63 0.34 -3.25
CA VAL A 121 -10.35 1.40 -2.28
C VAL A 121 -8.88 1.79 -2.35
N PRO A 122 -8.54 3.06 -2.13
CA PRO A 122 -7.15 3.50 -2.11
C PRO A 122 -6.32 2.72 -1.08
N VAL A 123 -6.76 2.70 0.16
CA VAL A 123 -6.07 2.06 1.28
C VAL A 123 -6.82 0.82 1.73
N THR A 124 -6.14 -0.31 1.80
CA THR A 124 -6.76 -1.58 2.22
C THR A 124 -7.13 -1.54 3.71
N LYS A 125 -8.36 -1.93 4.04
CA LYS A 125 -8.88 -1.94 5.43
C LYS A 125 -8.15 -2.89 6.38
N LYS A 126 -7.22 -3.70 5.88
CA LYS A 126 -6.64 -4.83 6.62
C LYS A 126 -5.93 -4.41 7.91
N PHE A 127 -5.40 -3.17 7.98
CA PHE A 127 -4.46 -2.77 9.02
C PHE A 127 -4.80 -1.47 9.75
N PHE A 128 -5.96 -0.87 9.46
CA PHE A 128 -6.26 0.44 10.00
C PHE A 128 -7.69 0.51 10.53
N SER A 129 -7.94 1.50 11.34
CA SER A 129 -9.17 1.75 12.08
C SER A 129 -10.39 2.02 11.19
N GLN A 130 -11.55 2.14 11.82
CA GLN A 130 -12.79 2.57 11.15
C GLN A 130 -12.65 3.91 10.37
N THR A 131 -11.71 4.77 10.77
CA THR A 131 -11.46 6.06 10.11
C THR A 131 -10.85 5.93 8.71
N ILE A 132 -10.21 4.80 8.37
CA ILE A 132 -9.77 4.56 6.99
C ILE A 132 -10.93 4.34 6.04
N GLY A 133 -12.06 3.79 6.51
CA GLY A 133 -13.28 3.75 5.71
C GLY A 133 -13.65 5.16 5.25
N SER A 134 -13.71 6.12 6.17
CA SER A 134 -13.99 7.52 5.84
C SER A 134 -12.91 8.17 4.98
N PHE A 135 -11.61 7.89 5.24
CA PHE A 135 -10.54 8.37 4.36
C PHE A 135 -10.73 7.91 2.91
N ASN A 136 -11.00 6.61 2.70
CA ASN A 136 -11.18 6.07 1.36
C ASN A 136 -12.36 6.71 0.63
N GLU A 137 -13.50 6.86 1.31
CA GLU A 137 -14.70 7.51 0.79
C GLU A 137 -14.41 8.97 0.44
N ASP A 138 -13.85 9.71 1.39
CA ASP A 138 -13.53 11.12 1.21
C ASP A 138 -12.44 11.34 0.13
N ALA A 139 -11.43 10.48 0.06
CA ALA A 139 -10.38 10.58 -0.96
C ALA A 139 -10.92 10.31 -2.37
N ILE A 140 -11.86 9.36 -2.52
CA ILE A 140 -12.53 9.10 -3.80
C ILE A 140 -13.41 10.30 -4.19
N GLN A 141 -14.13 10.90 -3.23
CA GLN A 141 -14.97 12.07 -3.49
C GLN A 141 -14.14 13.31 -3.87
N ARG A 142 -12.94 13.46 -3.30
CA ARG A 142 -12.03 14.59 -3.62
C ARG A 142 -11.23 14.39 -4.90
N CYS A 143 -11.37 13.26 -5.61
CA CYS A 143 -10.72 13.07 -6.91
C CYS A 143 -11.27 14.06 -7.93
N VAL A 144 -10.38 14.84 -8.54
CA VAL A 144 -10.69 15.80 -9.60
C VAL A 144 -10.01 15.33 -10.89
N GLU A 145 -10.73 15.35 -12.01
CA GLU A 145 -10.18 14.94 -13.32
C GLU A 145 -9.50 13.56 -13.28
N ASP A 146 -10.16 12.60 -12.62
CA ASP A 146 -9.65 11.25 -12.43
C ASP A 146 -8.28 11.18 -11.71
N ARG A 147 -7.97 12.16 -10.86
CA ARG A 147 -6.77 12.18 -10.02
C ARG A 147 -7.10 12.35 -8.55
N MET A 148 -6.32 11.65 -7.71
CA MET A 148 -6.39 11.83 -6.28
C MET A 148 -5.82 13.20 -5.89
N GLU A 149 -6.46 13.87 -4.92
CA GLU A 149 -5.96 15.14 -4.36
C GLU A 149 -4.53 14.94 -3.80
N ALA A 150 -3.67 15.96 -3.89
CA ALA A 150 -2.23 15.83 -3.68
C ALA A 150 -1.87 15.34 -2.25
N THR A 151 -2.55 15.82 -1.21
CA THR A 151 -2.27 15.40 0.18
C THR A 151 -2.82 14.01 0.47
N ASP A 152 -3.96 13.61 -0.12
CA ASP A 152 -4.49 12.26 -0.04
C ASP A 152 -3.57 11.26 -0.74
N ARG A 153 -3.03 11.64 -1.91
CA ARG A 153 -2.03 10.88 -2.65
C ARG A 153 -0.76 10.66 -1.84
N TRP A 154 -0.28 11.70 -1.18
CA TRP A 154 0.90 11.58 -0.32
C TRP A 154 0.66 10.63 0.85
N LEU A 155 -0.49 10.73 1.55
CA LEU A 155 -0.85 9.83 2.65
C LEU A 155 -0.97 8.38 2.18
N PHE A 156 -1.58 8.17 1.02
CA PHE A 156 -1.69 6.84 0.40
C PHE A 156 -0.31 6.24 0.09
N LEU A 157 0.60 7.01 -0.51
CA LEU A 157 1.95 6.56 -0.82
C LEU A 157 2.80 6.36 0.44
N ALA A 158 2.68 7.20 1.44
CA ALA A 158 3.35 7.04 2.72
C ALA A 158 2.93 5.75 3.42
N GLN A 159 1.63 5.43 3.39
CA GLN A 159 1.11 4.17 3.91
C GLN A 159 1.64 2.98 3.12
N HIS A 160 1.69 3.07 1.79
CA HIS A 160 2.26 2.02 0.95
C HIS A 160 3.75 1.80 1.25
N ALA A 161 4.54 2.86 1.37
CA ALA A 161 5.95 2.79 1.74
C ALA A 161 6.16 2.21 3.15
N ALA A 162 5.32 2.60 4.13
CA ALA A 162 5.33 2.06 5.48
C ALA A 162 5.05 0.56 5.50
N PHE A 163 4.10 0.09 4.70
CA PHE A 163 3.80 -1.33 4.53
C PHE A 163 5.02 -2.15 4.06
N HIS A 164 5.91 -1.51 3.31
CA HIS A 164 7.17 -2.07 2.85
C HIS A 164 8.38 -1.63 3.68
N ALA A 165 8.15 -1.11 4.89
CA ALA A 165 9.18 -0.66 5.83
C ALA A 165 10.15 0.38 5.23
N PHE A 166 9.69 1.21 4.28
CA PHE A 166 10.50 2.20 3.57
C PHE A 166 11.78 1.63 2.93
N SER A 167 11.77 0.34 2.58
CA SER A 167 12.98 -0.39 2.15
C SER A 167 13.46 -0.08 0.74
N ASP A 168 12.67 0.59 -0.08
CA ASP A 168 13.01 0.94 -1.46
C ASP A 168 13.14 2.47 -1.60
N GLY A 169 14.33 2.93 -1.99
CA GLY A 169 14.62 4.36 -2.17
C GLY A 169 13.70 5.08 -3.14
N LYS A 170 13.07 4.37 -4.10
CA LYS A 170 12.10 4.98 -5.01
C LYS A 170 10.88 5.54 -4.28
N TRP A 171 10.38 4.85 -3.25
CA TRP A 171 9.23 5.34 -2.47
C TRP A 171 9.57 6.59 -1.65
N LEU A 172 10.78 6.63 -1.09
CA LEU A 172 11.24 7.83 -0.39
C LEU A 172 11.38 9.00 -1.37
N ARG A 173 11.96 8.76 -2.56
CA ARG A 173 12.05 9.77 -3.61
C ARG A 173 10.68 10.27 -4.07
N ASP A 174 9.70 9.36 -4.25
CA ASP A 174 8.33 9.71 -4.59
C ASP A 174 7.70 10.65 -3.55
N LEU A 175 7.81 10.27 -2.26
CA LEU A 175 7.30 11.06 -1.14
C LEU A 175 7.97 12.43 -1.03
N GLN A 176 9.29 12.48 -1.24
CA GLN A 176 10.07 13.71 -1.21
C GLN A 176 9.60 14.66 -2.32
N LEU A 177 9.58 14.20 -3.57
CA LEU A 177 9.22 15.04 -4.72
C LEU A 177 7.79 15.59 -4.59
N LEU A 178 6.85 14.77 -4.12
CA LEU A 178 5.49 15.24 -3.81
C LEU A 178 5.49 16.31 -2.72
N LEU A 179 6.21 16.09 -1.63
CA LEU A 179 6.24 17.03 -0.51
C LEU A 179 6.95 18.34 -0.89
N ASP A 180 7.90 18.28 -1.82
CA ASP A 180 8.59 19.46 -2.37
C ASP A 180 7.68 20.30 -3.25
N SER A 181 6.71 19.68 -3.93
CA SER A 181 5.71 20.38 -4.73
C SER A 181 4.61 21.06 -3.87
N PHE A 182 4.52 20.73 -2.57
CA PHE A 182 3.46 21.26 -1.70
C PHE A 182 3.68 22.72 -1.31
N THR A 183 2.62 23.49 -1.39
CA THR A 183 2.54 24.81 -0.73
C THR A 183 2.54 24.65 0.79
N GLN A 184 2.74 25.75 1.51
CA GLN A 184 2.66 25.75 2.97
C GLN A 184 1.26 25.37 3.47
N GLU A 185 0.21 25.78 2.76
CA GLU A 185 -1.17 25.41 3.05
C GLU A 185 -1.39 23.91 2.90
N GLN A 186 -0.92 23.31 1.79
CA GLN A 186 -1.02 21.85 1.57
C GLN A 186 -0.26 21.04 2.64
N ARG A 187 0.88 21.53 3.14
CA ARG A 187 1.60 20.92 4.26
C ARG A 187 0.79 20.96 5.55
N SER A 188 0.08 22.07 5.80
CA SER A 188 -0.83 22.19 6.95
C SER A 188 -2.00 21.21 6.82
N VAL A 189 -2.64 21.16 5.65
CA VAL A 189 -3.73 20.22 5.35
C VAL A 189 -3.27 18.76 5.49
N LEU A 190 -2.05 18.42 5.05
CA LEU A 190 -1.46 17.09 5.23
C LEU A 190 -1.39 16.72 6.73
N CYS A 191 -0.92 17.62 7.59
CA CYS A 191 -0.85 17.38 9.03
C CYS A 191 -2.24 17.20 9.66
N GLU A 192 -3.21 18.01 9.25
CA GLU A 192 -4.59 17.90 9.70
C GLU A 192 -5.21 16.56 9.29
N LYS A 193 -5.11 16.20 8.02
CA LYS A 193 -5.60 14.90 7.50
C LYS A 193 -4.92 13.72 8.19
N ALA A 194 -3.61 13.78 8.44
CA ALA A 194 -2.89 12.74 9.16
C ALA A 194 -3.47 12.50 10.56
N ASN A 195 -3.88 13.57 11.26
CA ASN A 195 -4.55 13.47 12.56
C ASN A 195 -5.99 12.93 12.44
N THR A 196 -6.77 13.49 11.53
CA THR A 196 -8.20 13.17 11.33
C THR A 196 -8.39 11.70 10.96
N TYR A 197 -7.59 11.20 10.03
CA TYR A 197 -7.71 9.83 9.50
C TYR A 197 -6.81 8.80 10.20
N ASN A 198 -6.12 9.18 11.29
CA ASN A 198 -5.17 8.33 12.02
C ASN A 198 -4.01 7.80 11.15
N PHE A 199 -3.46 8.64 10.31
CA PHE A 199 -2.22 8.41 9.57
C PHE A 199 -1.01 9.08 10.24
N ARG A 200 -1.17 9.59 11.47
CA ARG A 200 -0.13 10.37 12.16
C ARG A 200 1.20 9.62 12.27
N ARG A 201 1.18 8.37 12.73
CA ARG A 201 2.41 7.56 12.84
C ARG A 201 3.01 7.23 11.48
N VAL A 202 2.20 6.94 10.47
CA VAL A 202 2.67 6.74 9.09
C VAL A 202 3.37 7.99 8.57
N THR A 203 2.75 9.16 8.76
CA THR A 203 3.29 10.47 8.35
C THR A 203 4.60 10.76 9.07
N LEU A 204 4.65 10.59 10.39
CA LEU A 204 5.85 10.80 11.19
C LEU A 204 7.00 9.88 10.76
N ALA A 205 6.71 8.60 10.49
CA ALA A 205 7.72 7.65 10.02
C ALA A 205 8.24 8.02 8.63
N ALA A 206 7.36 8.42 7.71
CA ALA A 206 7.73 8.84 6.37
C ALA A 206 8.66 10.07 6.42
N ILE A 207 8.26 11.12 7.14
CA ILE A 207 9.07 12.34 7.29
C ILE A 207 10.41 12.03 7.99
N SER A 208 10.40 11.23 9.07
CA SER A 208 11.63 10.82 9.76
C SER A 208 12.56 10.01 8.86
N SER A 209 12.01 9.15 8.00
CA SER A 209 12.81 8.40 7.03
C SER A 209 13.45 9.33 5.99
N LEU A 210 12.73 10.33 5.50
CA LEU A 210 13.27 11.35 4.58
C LEU A 210 14.39 12.17 5.25
N VAL A 211 14.19 12.62 6.50
CA VAL A 211 15.24 13.33 7.27
C VAL A 211 16.48 12.47 7.43
N SER A 212 16.32 11.19 7.73
CA SER A 212 17.44 10.24 7.88
C SER A 212 18.18 9.97 6.57
N HIS A 213 17.57 10.23 5.42
CA HIS A 213 18.19 10.13 4.08
C HIS A 213 18.73 11.47 3.56
N GLY A 214 18.90 12.47 4.43
CA GLY A 214 19.58 13.72 4.11
C GLY A 214 18.67 14.94 3.94
N GLU A 215 17.35 14.79 4.04
CA GLU A 215 16.39 15.89 3.89
C GLU A 215 16.20 16.69 5.20
N ALA A 216 17.31 17.25 5.71
CA ALA A 216 17.31 17.98 7.00
C ALA A 216 16.28 19.14 7.08
N ARG A 217 15.94 19.77 5.94
CA ARG A 217 14.90 20.81 5.85
C ARG A 217 13.52 20.33 6.34
N LEU A 218 13.25 19.02 6.26
CA LEU A 218 11.98 18.45 6.74
C LEU A 218 11.94 18.29 8.28
N GLN A 219 13.04 18.56 8.98
CA GLN A 219 13.05 18.58 10.44
C GLN A 219 12.07 19.58 11.02
N GLN A 220 11.88 20.74 10.35
CA GLN A 220 10.88 21.74 10.75
C GLN A 220 9.45 21.19 10.64
N LEU A 221 9.15 20.42 9.57
CA LEU A 221 7.85 19.78 9.43
C LEU A 221 7.64 18.72 10.51
N LEU A 222 8.67 17.96 10.87
CA LEU A 222 8.60 16.99 11.95
C LEU A 222 8.38 17.67 13.30
N SER A 223 9.01 18.84 13.55
CA SER A 223 8.85 19.61 14.77
C SER A 223 7.47 20.29 14.90
N ALA A 224 6.74 20.48 13.80
CA ALA A 224 5.37 20.99 13.82
C ALA A 224 4.38 19.99 14.46
N PHE A 225 4.77 18.72 14.57
CA PHE A 225 4.00 17.74 15.34
C PHE A 225 4.41 17.81 16.81
N ASP A 226 3.46 18.11 17.71
CA ASP A 226 3.68 17.92 19.14
C ASP A 226 3.77 16.42 19.46
N LEU A 227 5.00 15.92 19.60
CA LEU A 227 5.28 14.48 19.72
C LEU A 227 5.06 13.99 21.15
N SER A 228 4.09 13.13 21.35
CA SER A 228 3.89 12.39 22.58
C SER A 228 5.10 11.49 22.91
N ARG A 229 5.23 11.08 24.19
CA ARG A 229 6.27 10.11 24.60
C ARG A 229 6.22 8.81 23.80
N SER A 230 5.00 8.34 23.44
CA SER A 230 4.83 7.11 22.67
C SER A 230 5.28 7.26 21.21
N GLU A 231 5.13 8.44 20.62
CA GLU A 231 5.59 8.72 19.25
C GLU A 231 7.11 8.90 19.20
N LYS A 232 7.70 9.54 20.19
CA LYS A 232 9.17 9.60 20.32
C LYS A 232 9.79 8.20 20.43
N ARG A 233 9.17 7.28 21.18
CA ARG A 233 9.60 5.87 21.23
C ARG A 233 9.41 5.18 19.88
N PHE A 234 8.25 5.40 19.23
CA PHE A 234 7.98 4.85 17.93
C PHE A 234 9.02 5.28 16.89
N LEU A 235 9.37 6.56 16.84
CA LEU A 235 10.41 7.07 15.90
C LEU A 235 11.79 6.49 16.19
N ARG A 236 12.18 6.32 17.48
CA ARG A 236 13.44 5.64 17.84
C ARG A 236 13.43 4.18 17.38
N PHE A 237 12.33 3.47 17.60
CA PHE A 237 12.16 2.10 17.10
C PHE A 237 12.31 2.03 15.59
N MET A 238 11.66 2.95 14.84
CA MET A 238 11.80 3.05 13.37
C MET A 238 13.24 3.25 12.94
N GLY A 239 13.97 4.18 13.56
CA GLY A 239 15.38 4.45 13.26
C GLY A 239 16.32 3.28 13.57
N SER A 240 15.94 2.37 14.46
CA SER A 240 16.73 1.17 14.79
C SER A 240 16.54 0.02 13.79
N PHE A 241 15.52 0.08 12.93
CA PHE A 241 15.22 -0.95 11.94
C PHE A 241 15.86 -0.57 10.59
N ARG A 242 17.08 -1.09 10.33
CA ARG A 242 17.83 -0.81 9.09
C ARG A 242 17.71 -1.89 8.01
N HIS A 243 16.99 -2.99 8.25
CA HIS A 243 16.95 -4.09 7.29
C HIS A 243 15.56 -4.25 6.67
N PRO A 244 15.48 -4.36 5.34
CA PRO A 244 14.27 -4.76 4.65
C PRO A 244 13.92 -6.19 5.09
N PHE A 245 12.67 -6.40 5.49
CA PHE A 245 12.17 -7.74 5.78
C PHE A 245 12.08 -8.55 4.49
N ASP A 246 12.81 -9.66 4.43
CA ASP A 246 12.64 -10.61 3.35
C ASP A 246 11.37 -11.44 3.61
N ARG A 247 10.29 -11.07 2.95
CA ARG A 247 8.99 -11.79 3.06
C ARG A 247 9.05 -13.26 2.65
N ARG A 248 10.13 -13.72 2.05
CA ARG A 248 10.35 -15.15 1.74
C ARG A 248 10.68 -15.95 2.99
N ARG A 249 11.25 -15.32 4.02
CA ARG A 249 11.57 -15.96 5.28
C ARG A 249 10.37 -16.00 6.21
N PRO A 250 10.02 -17.16 6.81
CA PRO A 250 8.84 -17.26 7.69
C PRO A 250 8.87 -16.30 8.89
N LEU A 251 10.05 -16.11 9.49
CA LEU A 251 10.25 -15.20 10.62
C LEU A 251 10.02 -13.74 10.20
N ASP A 252 10.51 -13.35 9.02
CA ASP A 252 10.32 -11.99 8.50
C ASP A 252 8.85 -11.71 8.18
N ARG A 253 8.08 -12.71 7.76
CA ARG A 253 6.61 -12.56 7.59
C ARG A 253 5.92 -12.28 8.91
N LEU A 254 6.29 -13.00 9.97
CA LEU A 254 5.77 -12.76 11.31
C LEU A 254 6.11 -11.35 11.79
N ILE A 255 7.39 -10.96 11.69
CA ILE A 255 7.85 -9.62 12.07
C ILE A 255 7.12 -8.55 11.26
N THR A 256 6.94 -8.72 9.94
CA THR A 256 6.22 -7.77 9.08
C THR A 256 4.76 -7.60 9.53
N SER A 257 4.07 -8.68 9.92
CA SER A 257 2.70 -8.57 10.42
C SER A 257 2.60 -7.71 11.68
N TYR A 258 3.61 -7.77 12.56
CA TYR A 258 3.67 -6.94 13.78
C TYR A 258 4.23 -5.53 13.53
N TRP A 259 5.08 -5.37 12.51
CA TRP A 259 5.53 -4.06 12.06
C TRP A 259 4.37 -3.11 11.79
N GLU A 260 3.31 -3.62 11.15
CA GLU A 260 2.12 -2.85 10.84
C GLU A 260 1.38 -2.33 12.08
N PHE A 261 1.45 -3.05 13.22
CA PHE A 261 0.89 -2.56 14.49
C PHE A 261 1.54 -1.28 15.00
N ALA A 262 2.83 -1.11 14.73
CA ALA A 262 3.55 0.08 15.17
C ALA A 262 3.00 1.36 14.53
N PHE A 263 2.42 1.25 13.32
CA PHE A 263 1.85 2.37 12.58
C PHE A 263 0.42 2.73 12.97
N ILE A 264 -0.27 1.89 13.74
CA ILE A 264 -1.65 2.19 14.15
C ILE A 264 -1.64 3.22 15.27
N ASP A 265 -2.31 4.35 15.08
CA ASP A 265 -2.32 5.45 16.05
C ASP A 265 -3.07 5.09 17.33
N ARG A 266 -4.29 4.57 17.21
CA ARG A 266 -5.17 4.31 18.34
C ARG A 266 -4.92 2.95 19.00
N ARG A 267 -4.81 2.93 20.31
CA ARG A 267 -4.65 1.66 21.09
C ARG A 267 -5.80 0.68 20.87
N ARG A 268 -7.04 1.20 20.77
CA ARG A 268 -8.24 0.40 20.49
C ARG A 268 -8.13 -0.36 19.17
N ASP A 269 -7.62 0.30 18.13
CA ASP A 269 -7.49 -0.29 16.81
C ASP A 269 -6.34 -1.32 16.76
N ARG A 270 -5.26 -1.06 17.49
CA ARG A 270 -4.21 -2.06 17.71
C ARG A 270 -4.77 -3.33 18.38
N PHE A 271 -5.58 -3.16 19.43
CA PHE A 271 -6.20 -4.27 20.11
C PHE A 271 -7.17 -5.03 19.19
N ARG A 272 -7.99 -4.33 18.42
CA ARG A 272 -8.90 -4.95 17.43
C ARG A 272 -8.13 -5.73 16.37
N MET A 273 -7.06 -5.14 15.82
CA MET A 273 -6.22 -5.83 14.84
C MET A 273 -5.56 -7.07 15.47
N TRP A 274 -5.08 -6.95 16.69
CA TRP A 274 -4.52 -8.10 17.44
C TRP A 274 -5.57 -9.21 17.57
N LEU A 275 -6.80 -8.89 17.98
CA LEU A 275 -7.89 -9.85 18.04
C LEU A 275 -8.17 -10.49 16.67
N GLN A 276 -8.17 -9.73 15.60
CA GLN A 276 -8.38 -10.25 14.23
C GLN A 276 -7.26 -11.19 13.78
N LEU A 277 -6.03 -10.94 14.20
CA LEU A 277 -4.91 -11.86 13.94
C LEU A 277 -5.02 -13.15 14.76
N MET A 278 -5.44 -13.03 16.01
CA MET A 278 -5.66 -14.19 16.89
C MET A 278 -6.86 -15.02 16.43
N PHE A 279 -7.94 -14.35 16.05
CA PHE A 279 -9.22 -14.96 15.69
C PHE A 279 -9.68 -14.46 14.32
N PRO A 280 -9.00 -14.87 13.23
CA PRO A 280 -9.39 -14.47 11.87
C PRO A 280 -10.80 -14.96 11.55
N SER A 281 -11.57 -14.13 10.83
CA SER A 281 -12.93 -14.50 10.44
C SER A 281 -12.97 -15.77 9.58
N PRO A 282 -14.08 -16.51 9.56
CA PRO A 282 -14.24 -17.67 8.70
C PRO A 282 -13.95 -17.39 7.22
N GLY A 283 -14.29 -16.19 6.73
CA GLY A 283 -13.99 -15.75 5.37
C GLY A 283 -12.48 -15.61 5.14
N VAL A 284 -11.75 -15.02 6.07
CA VAL A 284 -10.27 -14.94 6.02
C VAL A 284 -9.64 -16.33 6.03
N LEU A 285 -10.13 -17.23 6.91
CA LEU A 285 -9.64 -18.62 6.96
C LEU A 285 -9.85 -19.34 5.63
N THR A 286 -11.01 -19.20 5.02
CA THR A 286 -11.34 -19.86 3.76
C THR A 286 -10.56 -19.26 2.58
N ASN A 287 -10.53 -17.94 2.45
CA ASN A 287 -10.05 -17.26 1.25
C ASN A 287 -8.53 -17.00 1.28
N ILE A 288 -7.95 -16.78 2.46
CA ILE A 288 -6.52 -16.49 2.61
C ILE A 288 -5.74 -17.74 3.01
N TYR A 289 -6.21 -18.46 4.04
CA TYR A 289 -5.52 -19.64 4.56
C TYR A 289 -5.98 -20.96 3.94
N ARG A 290 -7.00 -20.92 3.07
CA ARG A 290 -7.59 -22.09 2.40
C ARG A 290 -8.15 -23.16 3.36
N ILE A 291 -8.49 -22.77 4.58
CA ILE A 291 -9.05 -23.63 5.62
C ILE A 291 -10.58 -23.66 5.44
N ARG A 292 -11.08 -24.69 4.76
CA ARG A 292 -12.51 -24.77 4.37
C ARG A 292 -13.37 -25.56 5.34
N THR A 293 -12.82 -26.57 6.00
CA THR A 293 -13.61 -27.46 6.86
C THR A 293 -13.75 -26.93 8.28
N PRO A 294 -14.92 -27.10 8.96
CA PRO A 294 -15.10 -26.70 10.36
C PRO A 294 -14.09 -27.34 11.30
N LEU A 295 -13.76 -28.62 11.09
CA LEU A 295 -12.79 -29.35 11.90
C LEU A 295 -11.38 -28.73 11.80
N ALA A 296 -10.92 -28.40 10.58
CA ALA A 296 -9.63 -27.73 10.40
C ALA A 296 -9.59 -26.35 11.08
N ARG A 297 -10.71 -25.61 11.11
CA ARG A 297 -10.82 -24.32 11.83
C ARG A 297 -10.70 -24.52 13.35
N LEU A 298 -11.29 -25.59 13.88
CA LEU A 298 -11.25 -25.91 15.30
C LEU A 298 -9.79 -26.11 15.78
N PHE A 299 -8.96 -26.78 14.99
CA PHE A 299 -7.53 -26.95 15.29
C PHE A 299 -6.69 -25.69 15.00
N TYR A 300 -7.09 -24.91 14.00
CA TYR A 300 -6.35 -23.72 13.63
C TYR A 300 -6.38 -22.64 14.72
N TYR A 301 -7.54 -22.38 15.33
CA TYR A 301 -7.66 -21.29 16.30
C TYR A 301 -6.74 -21.43 17.52
N PRO A 302 -6.66 -22.60 18.22
CA PRO A 302 -5.73 -22.76 19.33
C PRO A 302 -4.27 -22.62 18.90
N LEU A 303 -3.89 -23.21 17.76
CA LEU A 303 -2.53 -23.11 17.24
C LEU A 303 -2.18 -21.67 16.88
N ASN A 304 -3.06 -20.97 16.16
CA ASN A 304 -2.86 -19.57 15.80
C ASN A 304 -2.79 -18.66 17.04
N PHE A 305 -3.59 -18.94 18.07
CA PHE A 305 -3.53 -18.23 19.35
C PHE A 305 -2.14 -18.35 19.99
N ILE A 306 -1.60 -19.56 20.08
CA ILE A 306 -0.27 -19.81 20.67
C ILE A 306 0.80 -19.09 19.85
N VAL A 307 0.83 -19.29 18.52
CA VAL A 307 1.84 -18.70 17.63
C VAL A 307 1.75 -17.17 17.65
N SER A 308 0.56 -16.62 17.50
CA SER A 308 0.37 -15.17 17.49
C SER A 308 0.62 -14.55 18.86
N GLY A 309 0.26 -15.21 19.94
CA GLY A 309 0.56 -14.80 21.32
C GLY A 309 2.07 -14.72 21.57
N PHE A 310 2.79 -15.78 21.24
CA PHE A 310 4.26 -15.82 21.37
C PHE A 310 4.93 -14.72 20.52
N THR A 311 4.49 -14.55 19.28
CA THR A 311 5.05 -13.54 18.39
C THR A 311 4.73 -12.12 18.87
N SER A 312 3.55 -11.90 19.48
CA SER A 312 3.18 -10.60 20.08
C SER A 312 4.12 -10.24 21.23
N VAL A 313 4.45 -11.23 22.08
CA VAL A 313 5.38 -11.03 23.19
C VAL A 313 6.78 -10.71 22.67
N LEU A 314 7.29 -11.47 21.71
CA LEU A 314 8.59 -11.22 21.08
C LEU A 314 8.66 -9.83 20.44
N PHE A 315 7.62 -9.43 19.71
CA PHE A 315 7.56 -8.09 19.13
C PHE A 315 7.52 -7.00 20.21
N GLY A 316 6.71 -7.20 21.26
CA GLY A 316 6.63 -6.28 22.40
C GLY A 316 7.97 -6.08 23.08
N ILE A 317 8.71 -7.16 23.34
CA ILE A 317 10.06 -7.12 23.90
C ILE A 317 11.01 -6.39 22.94
N THR A 318 11.01 -6.73 21.66
CA THR A 318 11.86 -6.10 20.65
C THR A 318 11.55 -4.60 20.51
N TYR A 319 10.26 -4.25 20.51
CA TYR A 319 9.82 -2.85 20.46
C TYR A 319 10.28 -2.09 21.71
N PHE A 320 10.17 -2.69 22.88
CA PHE A 320 10.57 -2.05 24.14
C PHE A 320 12.10 -1.88 24.26
N LEU A 321 12.87 -2.90 23.87
CA LEU A 321 14.34 -2.86 23.93
C LEU A 321 14.96 -1.88 22.93
N LYS A 322 14.31 -1.65 21.78
CA LYS A 322 14.81 -0.77 20.71
C LYS A 322 14.21 0.65 20.74
N SER A 323 13.25 0.91 21.62
CA SER A 323 12.57 2.22 21.77
C SER A 323 13.06 3.01 22.98
#